data_6937e62b097061fca64707e6c808c7f3
#
_entry.id   6937e62b097061fca64707e6c808c7f3
#
_cell.length_a   1.000
_cell.length_b   1.000
_cell.length_c   1.000
_cell.angle_alpha   90.00
_cell.angle_beta   90.00
_cell.angle_gamma   90.00
#
_symmetry.space_group_name_H-M   'P 1'
#
loop_
_entity.id
_entity.type
_entity.pdbx_description
1 polymer ?
#
loop_
_entity_poly.entity_id
_entity_poly.type
_entity_poly.pdbx_seq_one_letter_code
_entity_poly.pdbx_strand_id
1 'polypeptide(L)'
;RYDHRRHRWLLWQGHRWEQDCDYKIMNMALNAARLRLRMAANLDDRGDRKRAAAFAFTSENRNRITSALEIAKNLDPIADVSPWDADLFLLACANGVVDLHTGTLRDGKPNDRVTLTTGMDYAPDADCPRWEQFLLEIFDGDADMVSFIQRALGYSLTGDTREQCLFLCWGGGA
;
A
#
# COMPACT_ATOMS: atom_id res chain seq x y z
N ARG A 1 0.35 -9.10 -5.12
CA ARG A 1 -0.60 -8.97 -6.25
C ARG A 1 0.01 -8.16 -7.39
N TYR A 2 -0.63 -8.18 -8.56
CA TYR A 2 -0.19 -7.41 -9.72
C TYR A 2 -1.27 -6.40 -10.14
N ASP A 3 -0.88 -5.13 -10.19
CA ASP A 3 -1.72 -4.03 -10.69
C ASP A 3 -1.51 -3.89 -12.21
N HIS A 4 -2.45 -4.44 -12.99
CA HIS A 4 -2.41 -4.38 -14.46
C HIS A 4 -2.55 -2.97 -15.02
N ARG A 5 -3.23 -2.08 -14.30
CA ARG A 5 -3.48 -0.71 -14.73
C ARG A 5 -2.22 0.15 -14.70
N ARG A 6 -1.40 -0.06 -13.64
CA ARG A 6 -0.16 0.68 -13.40
C ARG A 6 1.09 -0.16 -13.69
N HIS A 7 0.92 -1.40 -14.22
CA HIS A 7 1.99 -2.32 -14.58
C HIS A 7 3.02 -2.57 -13.47
N ARG A 8 2.56 -2.78 -12.24
CA ARG A 8 3.44 -2.91 -11.07
C ARG A 8 3.04 -4.06 -10.15
N TRP A 9 4.04 -4.64 -9.51
CA TRP A 9 3.85 -5.57 -8.43
C TRP A 9 3.57 -4.83 -7.12
N LEU A 10 2.67 -5.39 -6.34
CA LEU A 10 2.28 -4.87 -5.02
C LEU A 10 2.48 -5.96 -3.97
N LEU A 11 3.08 -5.56 -2.85
CA LEU A 11 3.33 -6.36 -1.66
C LEU A 11 2.47 -5.85 -0.50
N TRP A 12 1.90 -6.77 0.25
CA TRP A 12 1.16 -6.45 1.45
C TRP A 12 2.09 -6.10 2.61
N GLN A 13 1.89 -4.96 3.26
CA GLN A 13 2.71 -4.42 4.35
C GLN A 13 1.91 -4.28 5.67
N GLY A 14 0.97 -5.20 5.92
CA GLY A 14 0.17 -5.21 7.14
C GLY A 14 -1.10 -4.36 7.07
N HIS A 15 -1.02 -3.12 6.59
CA HIS A 15 -2.17 -2.21 6.51
C HIS A 15 -2.44 -1.69 5.11
N ARG A 16 -1.47 -1.78 4.21
CA ARG A 16 -1.56 -1.30 2.82
C ARG A 16 -0.80 -2.17 1.86
N TRP A 17 -1.04 -1.95 0.60
CA TRP A 17 -0.24 -2.51 -0.49
C TRP A 17 0.81 -1.51 -0.95
N GLU A 18 2.05 -1.96 -1.08
CA GLU A 18 3.19 -1.14 -1.48
C GLU A 18 3.81 -1.65 -2.77
N GLN A 19 4.26 -0.73 -3.62
CA GLN A 19 4.94 -1.10 -4.85
C GLN A 19 6.27 -1.81 -4.54
N ASP A 20 6.53 -2.90 -5.24
CA ASP A 20 7.84 -3.58 -5.20
C ASP A 20 8.88 -2.78 -5.99
N CYS A 21 9.66 -1.97 -5.27
CA CYS A 21 10.78 -1.21 -5.83
C CYS A 21 12.12 -1.95 -5.70
N ASP A 22 12.19 -2.98 -4.85
CA ASP A 22 13.43 -3.66 -4.44
C ASP A 22 13.57 -5.08 -5.00
N TYR A 23 12.76 -5.42 -6.00
CA TYR A 23 12.76 -6.78 -6.59
C TYR A 23 12.45 -7.90 -5.57
N LYS A 24 11.69 -7.60 -4.52
CA LYS A 24 11.29 -8.58 -3.48
C LYS A 24 10.49 -9.74 -4.08
N ILE A 25 9.64 -9.46 -5.07
CA ILE A 25 8.87 -10.51 -5.78
C ILE A 25 9.80 -11.49 -6.49
N MET A 26 10.85 -11.01 -7.15
CA MET A 26 11.85 -11.87 -7.77
C MET A 26 12.55 -12.75 -6.73
N ASN A 27 12.93 -12.17 -5.59
CA ASN A 27 13.55 -12.90 -4.49
C ASN A 27 12.58 -13.93 -3.87
N MET A 28 11.29 -13.59 -3.75
CA MET A 28 10.26 -14.54 -3.27
C MET A 28 10.14 -15.74 -4.23
N ALA A 29 10.11 -15.50 -5.54
CA ALA A 29 10.05 -16.56 -6.54
C ALA A 29 11.30 -17.46 -6.52
N LEU A 30 12.50 -16.87 -6.37
CA LEU A 30 13.74 -17.62 -6.20
C LEU A 30 13.71 -18.46 -4.91
N ASN A 31 13.26 -17.90 -3.81
CA ASN A 31 13.14 -18.61 -2.54
C ASN A 31 12.11 -19.75 -2.62
N ALA A 32 11.03 -19.59 -3.39
CA ALA A 32 10.07 -20.66 -3.64
C ALA A 32 10.71 -21.83 -4.41
N ALA A 33 11.57 -21.56 -5.39
CA ALA A 33 12.33 -22.59 -6.10
C ALA A 33 13.29 -23.33 -5.16
N ARG A 34 14.01 -22.61 -4.29
CA ARG A 34 14.90 -23.18 -3.28
C ARG A 34 14.16 -23.99 -2.21
N LEU A 35 12.97 -23.55 -1.83
CA LEU A 35 12.13 -24.31 -0.92
C LEU A 35 11.75 -25.67 -1.51
N ARG A 36 11.41 -25.74 -2.80
CA ARG A 36 11.13 -27.00 -3.50
C ARG A 36 12.33 -27.95 -3.45
N LEU A 37 13.56 -27.45 -3.54
CA LEU A 37 14.75 -28.28 -3.42
C LEU A 37 14.86 -28.90 -2.03
N ARG A 38 14.58 -28.12 -0.98
CA ARG A 38 14.56 -28.65 0.40
C ARG A 38 13.44 -29.68 0.60
N MET A 39 12.26 -29.43 0.04
CA MET A 39 11.15 -30.38 0.09
C MET A 39 11.47 -31.67 -0.65
N ALA A 40 12.17 -31.60 -1.78
CA ALA A 40 12.60 -32.76 -2.53
C ALA A 40 13.49 -33.70 -1.70
N ALA A 41 14.32 -33.15 -0.79
CA ALA A 41 15.19 -33.95 0.08
C ALA A 41 14.40 -34.86 1.07
N ASN A 42 13.17 -34.50 1.39
CA ASN A 42 12.30 -35.21 2.33
C ASN A 42 11.40 -36.27 1.65
N LEU A 43 11.53 -36.51 0.36
CA LEU A 43 10.79 -37.55 -0.35
C LEU A 43 11.42 -38.93 -0.05
N ASP A 44 10.60 -39.91 0.23
CA ASP A 44 11.06 -41.28 0.57
C ASP A 44 11.61 -42.01 -0.66
N ASP A 45 10.91 -41.95 -1.79
CA ASP A 45 11.36 -42.62 -3.00
C ASP A 45 12.58 -41.91 -3.62
N ARG A 46 13.63 -42.70 -3.89
CA ARG A 46 14.87 -42.19 -4.46
C ARG A 46 14.71 -41.60 -5.87
N GLY A 47 13.83 -42.17 -6.69
CA GLY A 47 13.56 -41.73 -8.04
C GLY A 47 12.82 -40.39 -8.04
N ASP A 48 11.80 -40.27 -7.20
CA ASP A 48 11.04 -39.05 -7.02
C ASP A 48 11.91 -37.93 -6.46
N ARG A 49 12.73 -38.23 -5.47
CA ARG A 49 13.71 -37.30 -4.90
C ARG A 49 14.63 -36.73 -5.97
N LYS A 50 15.20 -37.59 -6.83
CA LYS A 50 16.11 -37.17 -7.92
C LYS A 50 15.38 -36.29 -8.93
N ARG A 51 14.16 -36.66 -9.34
CA ARG A 51 13.35 -35.87 -10.29
C ARG A 51 12.96 -34.50 -9.71
N ALA A 52 12.48 -34.48 -8.49
CA ALA A 52 12.09 -33.25 -7.79
C ALA A 52 13.27 -32.30 -7.57
N ALA A 53 14.43 -32.83 -7.19
CA ALA A 53 15.65 -32.04 -7.02
C ALA A 53 16.14 -31.45 -8.36
N ALA A 54 16.15 -32.23 -9.44
CA ALA A 54 16.53 -31.75 -10.76
C ALA A 54 15.57 -30.67 -11.27
N PHE A 55 14.26 -30.82 -11.04
CA PHE A 55 13.26 -29.81 -11.38
C PHE A 55 13.47 -28.53 -10.57
N ALA A 56 13.68 -28.63 -9.26
CA ALA A 56 13.91 -27.49 -8.38
C ALA A 56 15.18 -26.72 -8.81
N PHE A 57 16.28 -27.45 -9.05
CA PHE A 57 17.54 -26.85 -9.50
C PHE A 57 17.38 -26.08 -10.83
N THR A 58 16.70 -26.68 -11.82
CA THR A 58 16.44 -26.00 -13.08
C THR A 58 15.48 -24.81 -12.96
N SER A 59 14.64 -24.81 -11.91
CA SER A 59 13.69 -23.71 -11.63
C SER A 59 14.37 -22.46 -11.09
N GLU A 60 15.59 -22.53 -10.59
CA GLU A 60 16.37 -21.35 -10.15
C GLU A 60 16.91 -20.53 -11.34
N ASN A 61 16.75 -21.00 -12.56
CA ASN A 61 17.16 -20.23 -13.73
C ASN A 61 16.34 -18.95 -13.89
N ARG A 62 17.04 -17.83 -14.11
CA ARG A 62 16.42 -16.49 -14.24
C ARG A 62 15.26 -16.46 -15.23
N ASN A 63 15.47 -17.04 -16.43
CA ASN A 63 14.44 -17.00 -17.48
C ASN A 63 13.17 -17.76 -17.04
N ARG A 64 13.32 -18.89 -16.34
CA ARG A 64 12.18 -19.65 -15.81
C ARG A 64 11.44 -18.88 -14.72
N ILE A 65 12.17 -18.23 -13.81
CA ILE A 65 11.57 -17.40 -12.77
C ILE A 65 10.82 -16.24 -13.41
N THR A 66 11.43 -15.54 -14.37
CA THR A 66 10.77 -14.43 -15.08
C THR A 66 9.52 -14.92 -15.83
N SER A 67 9.60 -16.02 -16.56
CA SER A 67 8.45 -16.60 -17.26
C SER A 67 7.34 -17.01 -16.28
N ALA A 68 7.70 -17.59 -15.14
CA ALA A 68 6.72 -17.95 -14.10
C ALA A 68 6.02 -16.71 -13.52
N LEU A 69 6.76 -15.63 -13.28
CA LEU A 69 6.18 -14.36 -12.81
C LEU A 69 5.29 -13.71 -13.87
N GLU A 70 5.68 -13.75 -15.16
CA GLU A 70 4.83 -13.25 -16.25
C GLU A 70 3.50 -14.02 -16.35
N ILE A 71 3.52 -15.33 -16.17
CA ILE A 71 2.30 -16.14 -16.12
C ILE A 71 1.49 -15.82 -14.85
N ALA A 72 2.15 -15.71 -13.70
CA ALA A 72 1.52 -15.46 -12.42
C ALA A 72 0.73 -14.14 -12.39
N LYS A 73 1.15 -13.12 -13.16
CA LYS A 73 0.41 -11.86 -13.29
C LYS A 73 -1.05 -12.06 -13.73
N ASN A 74 -1.35 -13.15 -14.41
CA ASN A 74 -2.66 -13.44 -15.00
C ASN A 74 -3.43 -14.54 -14.25
N LEU A 75 -2.91 -15.01 -13.12
CA LEU A 75 -3.51 -16.08 -12.34
C LEU A 75 -4.04 -15.59 -11.01
N ASP A 76 -5.23 -16.06 -10.62
CA ASP A 76 -5.77 -15.84 -9.29
C ASP A 76 -4.88 -16.50 -8.21
N PRO A 77 -4.71 -15.89 -7.04
CA PRO A 77 -5.23 -14.59 -6.58
C PRO A 77 -4.31 -13.40 -6.88
N ILE A 78 -3.29 -13.57 -7.73
CA ILE A 78 -2.30 -12.53 -8.05
C ILE A 78 -2.92 -11.51 -8.99
N ALA A 79 -3.55 -11.99 -10.06
CA ALA A 79 -4.34 -11.18 -10.98
C ALA A 79 -5.60 -10.67 -10.28
N ASP A 80 -5.78 -9.37 -10.28
CA ASP A 80 -6.95 -8.77 -9.69
C ASP A 80 -7.34 -7.53 -10.50
N VAL A 81 -8.54 -7.59 -11.07
CA VAL A 81 -9.08 -6.52 -11.92
C VAL A 81 -9.79 -5.43 -11.12
N SER A 82 -10.04 -5.65 -9.83
CA SER A 82 -10.70 -4.67 -8.98
C SER A 82 -9.83 -3.42 -8.81
N PRO A 83 -10.42 -2.23 -8.78
CA PRO A 83 -9.65 -1.00 -8.70
C PRO A 83 -8.90 -0.88 -7.38
N TRP A 84 -7.73 -0.26 -7.42
CA TRP A 84 -6.95 0.14 -6.25
C TRP A 84 -7.37 1.53 -5.82
N ASP A 85 -7.31 1.80 -4.51
CA ASP A 85 -7.67 3.08 -3.91
C ASP A 85 -9.10 3.54 -4.30
N ALA A 86 -10.03 2.58 -4.39
CA ALA A 86 -11.40 2.86 -4.84
C ALA A 86 -12.28 3.47 -3.74
N ASP A 87 -12.02 3.12 -2.49
CA ASP A 87 -12.68 3.73 -1.35
C ASP A 87 -11.95 5.04 -1.00
N LEU A 88 -12.61 6.13 -1.32
CA LEU A 88 -12.08 7.49 -1.19
C LEU A 88 -12.00 7.97 0.27
N PHE A 89 -12.58 7.22 1.20
CA PHE A 89 -12.65 7.54 2.61
C PHE A 89 -11.79 6.62 3.49
N LEU A 90 -10.97 5.75 2.91
CA LEU A 90 -9.98 4.97 3.62
C LEU A 90 -8.59 5.60 3.50
N LEU A 91 -8.02 5.98 4.63
CA LEU A 91 -6.70 6.58 4.72
C LEU A 91 -5.74 5.62 5.44
N ALA A 92 -4.73 5.09 4.73
CA ALA A 92 -3.73 4.28 5.41
C ALA A 92 -2.72 5.15 6.15
N CYS A 93 -2.48 4.76 7.40
CA CYS A 93 -1.47 5.32 8.30
C CYS A 93 -0.41 4.25 8.59
N ALA A 94 0.66 4.58 9.28
CA ALA A 94 1.70 3.61 9.63
C ALA A 94 1.19 2.55 10.63
N ASN A 95 0.25 2.93 11.49
CA ASN A 95 -0.34 2.07 12.53
C ASN A 95 -1.71 1.47 12.16
N GLY A 96 -2.22 1.65 10.93
CA GLY A 96 -3.50 1.08 10.53
C GLY A 96 -4.17 1.80 9.36
N VAL A 97 -5.47 1.63 9.24
CA VAL A 97 -6.32 2.32 8.28
C VAL A 97 -7.41 3.10 9.02
N VAL A 98 -7.52 4.37 8.73
CA VAL A 98 -8.57 5.25 9.27
C VAL A 98 -9.75 5.28 8.32
N ASP A 99 -10.93 5.03 8.83
CA ASP A 99 -12.19 5.33 8.16
C ASP A 99 -12.52 6.81 8.39
N LEU A 100 -12.42 7.62 7.35
CA LEU A 100 -12.62 9.07 7.41
C LEU A 100 -14.07 9.49 7.67
N HIS A 101 -15.05 8.59 7.50
CA HIS A 101 -16.43 8.88 7.89
C HIS A 101 -16.63 8.86 9.40
N THR A 102 -15.89 8.00 10.10
CA THR A 102 -16.06 7.78 11.54
C THR A 102 -14.88 8.28 12.37
N GLY A 103 -13.74 8.57 11.73
CA GLY A 103 -12.48 8.87 12.43
C GLY A 103 -11.88 7.65 13.14
N THR A 104 -12.35 6.44 12.85
CA THR A 104 -11.94 5.24 13.58
C THR A 104 -10.72 4.58 12.93
N LEU A 105 -9.68 4.37 13.72
CA LEU A 105 -8.51 3.56 13.34
C LEU A 105 -8.84 2.07 13.48
N ARG A 106 -8.47 1.27 12.50
CA ARG A 106 -8.54 -0.18 12.53
C ARG A 106 -7.37 -0.82 11.81
N ASP A 107 -7.17 -2.12 12.00
CA ASP A 107 -6.24 -2.88 11.18
C ASP A 107 -6.65 -2.83 9.71
N GLY A 108 -5.66 -2.64 8.85
CA GLY A 108 -5.86 -2.74 7.41
C GLY A 108 -6.12 -4.19 6.99
N LYS A 109 -6.92 -4.34 5.95
CA LYS A 109 -7.23 -5.64 5.34
C LYS A 109 -6.75 -5.67 3.90
N PRO A 110 -6.25 -6.81 3.38
CA PRO A 110 -5.85 -6.92 1.98
C PRO A 110 -6.94 -6.51 0.98
N ASN A 111 -8.21 -6.65 1.36
CA ASN A 111 -9.35 -6.28 0.54
C ASN A 111 -9.71 -4.79 0.58
N ASP A 112 -9.13 -4.01 1.49
CA ASP A 112 -9.25 -2.55 1.48
C ASP A 112 -8.58 -1.95 0.24
N ARG A 113 -7.59 -2.64 -0.32
CA ARG A 113 -6.90 -2.30 -1.57
C ARG A 113 -6.29 -0.90 -1.58
N VAL A 114 -5.90 -0.41 -0.42
CA VAL A 114 -5.29 0.91 -0.25
C VAL A 114 -3.80 0.83 -0.58
N THR A 115 -3.32 1.74 -1.44
CA THR A 115 -1.90 1.87 -1.80
C THR A 115 -1.30 3.20 -1.34
N LEU A 116 -2.14 4.20 -1.09
CA LEU A 116 -1.72 5.52 -0.60
C LEU A 116 -1.62 5.52 0.92
N THR A 117 -0.67 6.28 1.46
CA THR A 117 -0.46 6.38 2.91
C THR A 117 0.06 7.74 3.31
N THR A 118 -0.25 8.17 4.53
CA THR A 118 0.37 9.35 5.15
C THR A 118 1.82 9.08 5.58
N GLY A 119 2.19 7.81 5.79
CA GLY A 119 3.47 7.42 6.37
C GLY A 119 3.63 7.74 7.86
N MET A 120 2.59 8.29 8.49
CA MET A 120 2.57 8.69 9.90
C MET A 120 1.55 7.85 10.68
N ASP A 121 1.74 7.75 11.99
CA ASP A 121 0.74 7.17 12.88
C ASP A 121 -0.47 8.09 13.01
N TYR A 122 -1.65 7.50 13.05
CA TYR A 122 -2.86 8.21 13.45
C TYR A 122 -3.00 8.17 14.97
N ALA A 123 -3.09 9.36 15.57
CA ALA A 123 -3.25 9.55 17.02
C ALA A 123 -4.40 10.54 17.25
N PRO A 124 -5.65 10.06 17.45
CA PRO A 124 -6.84 10.93 17.54
C PRO A 124 -6.80 11.88 18.73
N ASP A 125 -6.12 11.49 19.81
CA ASP A 125 -6.03 12.27 21.05
C ASP A 125 -4.74 13.11 21.13
N ALA A 126 -3.99 13.24 20.04
CA ALA A 126 -2.76 14.02 20.05
C ALA A 126 -3.05 15.52 20.06
N ASP A 127 -2.52 16.20 21.05
CA ASP A 127 -2.54 17.66 21.12
C ASP A 127 -1.62 18.25 20.02
N CYS A 128 -2.10 19.31 19.38
CA CYS A 128 -1.33 20.03 18.36
C CYS A 128 -1.24 21.55 18.61
N PRO A 129 -0.82 21.99 19.84
CA PRO A 129 -0.91 23.40 20.27
C PRO A 129 -0.11 24.33 19.35
N ARG A 130 1.03 23.87 18.81
CA ARG A 130 1.83 24.68 17.88
C ARG A 130 1.10 24.88 16.54
N TRP A 131 0.38 23.89 16.06
CA TRP A 131 -0.42 24.01 14.85
C TRP A 131 -1.60 24.96 15.04
N GLU A 132 -2.29 24.85 16.14
CA GLU A 132 -3.43 25.73 16.49
C GLU A 132 -2.95 27.18 16.62
N GLN A 133 -1.87 27.40 17.34
CA GLN A 133 -1.27 28.72 17.49
C GLN A 133 -0.83 29.27 16.11
N PHE A 134 -0.20 28.48 15.29
CA PHE A 134 0.21 28.90 13.95
C PHE A 134 -0.96 29.36 13.09
N LEU A 135 -2.07 28.64 13.12
CA LEU A 135 -3.30 29.05 12.38
C LEU A 135 -3.84 30.39 12.90
N LEU A 136 -3.86 30.59 14.21
CA LEU A 136 -4.31 31.87 14.80
C LEU A 136 -3.36 33.02 14.43
N GLU A 137 -2.05 32.77 14.40
CA GLU A 137 -1.05 33.78 14.02
C GLU A 137 -1.21 34.22 12.56
N ILE A 138 -1.35 33.27 11.59
CA ILE A 138 -1.41 33.60 10.17
C ILE A 138 -2.76 34.19 9.73
N PHE A 139 -3.83 33.93 10.49
CA PHE A 139 -5.16 34.49 10.22
C PHE A 139 -5.59 35.58 11.18
N ASP A 140 -4.64 36.17 11.92
CA ASP A 140 -4.86 37.29 12.85
C ASP A 140 -6.02 37.04 13.84
N GLY A 141 -6.11 35.80 14.34
CA GLY A 141 -7.14 35.36 15.28
C GLY A 141 -8.54 35.12 14.66
N ASP A 142 -8.69 35.16 13.35
CA ASP A 142 -9.97 34.90 12.68
C ASP A 142 -10.38 33.43 12.83
N ALA A 143 -11.26 33.17 13.79
CA ALA A 143 -11.74 31.82 14.10
C ALA A 143 -12.56 31.19 12.95
N ASP A 144 -13.24 31.98 12.14
CA ASP A 144 -14.02 31.48 11.01
C ASP A 144 -13.09 30.99 9.90
N MET A 145 -12.01 31.74 9.65
CA MET A 145 -10.96 31.33 8.71
C MET A 145 -10.22 30.08 9.19
N VAL A 146 -9.87 29.99 10.46
CA VAL A 146 -9.25 28.78 11.05
C VAL A 146 -10.17 27.56 10.84
N SER A 147 -11.46 27.71 11.17
CA SER A 147 -12.46 26.65 10.97
C SER A 147 -12.62 26.25 9.49
N PHE A 148 -12.58 27.23 8.58
CA PHE A 148 -12.61 26.95 7.14
C PHE A 148 -11.39 26.13 6.70
N ILE A 149 -10.18 26.51 7.12
CA ILE A 149 -8.96 25.80 6.77
C ILE A 149 -8.97 24.37 7.32
N GLN A 150 -9.44 24.15 8.55
CA GLN A 150 -9.58 22.80 9.11
C GLN A 150 -10.49 21.92 8.25
N ARG A 151 -11.63 22.44 7.79
CA ARG A 151 -12.54 21.71 6.88
C ARG A 151 -11.88 21.45 5.51
N ALA A 152 -11.17 22.43 4.95
CA ALA A 152 -10.48 22.31 3.67
C ALA A 152 -9.38 21.25 3.71
N LEU A 153 -8.62 21.20 4.80
CA LEU A 153 -7.60 20.16 5.04
C LEU A 153 -8.25 18.79 5.25
N GLY A 154 -9.33 18.72 6.03
CA GLY A 154 -10.09 17.47 6.19
C GLY A 154 -10.63 16.93 4.86
N TYR A 155 -11.18 17.79 4.02
CA TYR A 155 -11.59 17.43 2.66
C TYR A 155 -10.41 16.93 1.81
N SER A 156 -9.26 17.58 1.92
CA SER A 156 -8.04 17.21 1.17
C SER A 156 -7.43 15.87 1.60
N LEU A 157 -7.79 15.32 2.77
CA LEU A 157 -7.40 13.97 3.19
C LEU A 157 -8.23 12.89 2.50
N THR A 158 -9.41 13.24 1.98
CA THR A 158 -10.23 12.30 1.23
C THR A 158 -9.76 12.18 -0.22
N GLY A 159 -10.12 11.09 -0.91
CA GLY A 159 -9.97 10.98 -2.35
C GLY A 159 -11.13 11.61 -3.13
N ASP A 160 -12.09 12.24 -2.45
CA ASP A 160 -13.29 12.79 -3.05
C ASP A 160 -13.00 14.15 -3.74
N THR A 161 -13.36 14.25 -5.00
CA THR A 161 -13.14 15.47 -5.82
C THR A 161 -14.45 16.10 -6.31
N ARG A 162 -15.59 15.77 -5.68
CA ARG A 162 -16.93 16.24 -6.10
C ARG A 162 -17.06 17.76 -6.10
N GLU A 163 -16.39 18.43 -5.16
CA GLU A 163 -16.44 19.89 -5.05
C GLU A 163 -15.69 20.61 -6.18
N GLN A 164 -14.81 19.90 -6.91
CA GLN A 164 -14.01 20.44 -8.03
C GLN A 164 -13.38 21.80 -7.71
N CYS A 165 -12.91 21.99 -6.47
CA CYS A 165 -12.35 23.24 -5.96
C CYS A 165 -10.83 23.25 -6.01
N LEU A 166 -10.27 24.44 -6.07
CA LEU A 166 -8.84 24.72 -5.94
C LEU A 166 -8.64 25.72 -4.80
N PHE A 167 -7.83 25.36 -3.81
CA PHE A 167 -7.47 26.27 -2.73
C PHE A 167 -6.24 27.09 -3.15
N LEU A 168 -6.41 28.40 -3.25
CA LEU A 168 -5.31 29.34 -3.51
C LEU A 168 -4.93 30.02 -2.19
N CYS A 169 -3.71 29.73 -1.71
CA CYS A 169 -3.14 30.45 -0.58
C CYS A 169 -2.44 31.70 -1.10
N TRP A 170 -2.91 32.88 -0.65
CA TRP A 170 -2.35 34.17 -1.03
C TRP A 170 -1.97 34.97 0.22
N GLY A 171 -0.87 35.69 0.18
CA GLY A 171 -0.41 36.54 1.27
C GLY A 171 0.72 37.47 0.83
N GLY A 172 1.10 38.42 1.68
CA GLY A 172 2.14 39.38 1.40
C GLY A 172 3.57 38.80 1.35
N GLY A 173 3.73 37.53 1.67
CA GLY A 173 5.05 36.88 1.87
C GLY A 173 5.67 37.28 3.22
N ALA A 174 6.64 36.47 3.66
CA ALA A 174 7.48 36.76 4.82
C ALA A 174 8.87 37.23 4.36
#